data_be9cf3e4bc9e684f5fc348ff22849930
#
_entry.id   be9cf3e4bc9e684f5fc348ff22849930
#
_cell.length_a   1.000
_cell.length_b   1.000
_cell.length_c   1.000
_cell.angle_alpha   90.00
_cell.angle_beta   90.00
_cell.angle_gamma   90.00
#
_symmetry.space_group_name_H-M   'P 1'
#
loop_
_entity.id
_entity.type
_entity.pdbx_description
1 polymer ?
#
loop_
_entity_poly.entity_id
_entity_poly.type
_entity_poly.pdbx_seq_one_letter_code
_entity_poly.pdbx_strand_id
1 'polypeptide(L)'
;MKDMGEQRKKVVIIGGGITGLSAAFYMQKEAREKGLSLDVLLVEASNRLGGKIQTVRRDGFVIERGPDSFLIRKKSMGILAEDVGVADDLVKNATGQAYIYING
;
A
#
# COMPACT_ATOMS: atom_id res chain seq x y z
N MET A 1 -22.01 27.80 -12.35
CA MET A 1 -22.02 27.28 -11.83
C MET A 1 -21.82 26.49 -11.70
N LYS A 2 -21.68 26.54 -11.53
CA LYS A 2 -21.51 25.77 -11.17
C LYS A 2 -21.53 24.95 -10.84
N ASP A 3 -21.51 24.79 -10.74
CA ASP A 3 -21.45 23.97 -10.25
C ASP A 3 -21.92 23.18 -9.60
N MET A 4 -22.78 23.12 -9.83
CA MET A 4 -23.62 22.33 -9.11
C MET A 4 -23.22 20.95 -9.20
N GLY A 5 -22.85 20.47 -10.25
CA GLY A 5 -22.21 19.19 -10.37
C GLY A 5 -20.88 19.13 -9.68
N GLU A 6 -20.53 20.22 -9.03
CA GLU A 6 -19.23 20.30 -8.41
C GLU A 6 -19.24 19.99 -6.94
N GLN A 7 -20.32 19.43 -6.45
CA GLN A 7 -20.28 18.93 -5.08
C GLN A 7 -19.23 17.85 -4.97
N ARG A 8 -18.31 18.06 -4.04
CA ARG A 8 -17.28 17.06 -3.78
C ARG A 8 -17.91 15.89 -3.07
N LYS A 9 -17.61 14.69 -3.56
CA LYS A 9 -18.00 13.47 -2.87
C LYS A 9 -16.96 13.15 -1.83
N LYS A 10 -17.43 12.63 -0.70
CA LYS A 10 -16.54 12.25 0.39
C LYS A 10 -16.51 10.74 0.53
N VAL A 11 -15.32 10.20 0.65
CA VAL A 11 -15.11 8.77 0.87
C VAL A 11 -14.28 8.62 2.13
N VAL A 12 -14.74 7.77 3.03
CA VAL A 12 -14.00 7.46 4.26
C VAL A 12 -13.49 6.03 4.14
N ILE A 13 -12.19 5.86 4.33
CA ILE A 13 -11.54 4.56 4.31
C ILE A 13 -11.12 4.26 5.74
N ILE A 14 -11.56 3.12 6.25
CA ILE A 14 -11.24 2.71 7.61
C ILE A 14 -10.13 1.67 7.54
N GLY A 15 -8.98 2.02 8.12
CA GLY A 15 -7.82 1.15 8.13
C GLY A 15 -6.72 1.63 7.21
N GLY A 16 -5.53 1.83 7.78
CA GLY A 16 -4.37 2.34 7.06
C GLY A 16 -3.31 1.28 6.76
N GLY A 17 -3.71 0.04 6.56
CA GLY A 17 -2.84 -0.99 6.02
C GLY A 17 -2.75 -0.90 4.50
N ILE A 18 -2.14 -1.92 3.88
CA ILE A 18 -1.91 -1.91 2.44
C ILE A 18 -3.23 -1.79 1.65
N THR A 19 -4.29 -2.44 2.12
CA THR A 19 -5.57 -2.41 1.44
C THR A 19 -6.18 -1.01 1.43
N GLY A 20 -6.22 -0.37 2.60
CA GLY A 20 -6.80 0.98 2.70
C GLY A 20 -5.97 2.02 1.98
N LEU A 21 -4.65 1.95 2.11
CA LEU A 21 -3.75 2.87 1.42
C LEU A 21 -3.84 2.73 -0.09
N SER A 22 -3.92 1.50 -0.59
CA SER A 22 -4.07 1.25 -2.03
C SER A 22 -5.39 1.78 -2.54
N ALA A 23 -6.47 1.57 -1.78
CA ALA A 23 -7.78 2.10 -2.15
C ALA A 23 -7.75 3.62 -2.26
N ALA A 24 -7.15 4.29 -1.27
CA ALA A 24 -7.04 5.75 -1.28
C ALA A 24 -6.23 6.23 -2.49
N PHE A 25 -5.11 5.58 -2.75
CA PHE A 25 -4.25 5.94 -3.87
C PHE A 25 -4.98 5.83 -5.21
N TYR A 26 -5.64 4.71 -5.46
CA TYR A 26 -6.30 4.48 -6.73
C TYR A 26 -7.56 5.33 -6.89
N MET A 27 -8.30 5.58 -5.82
CA MET A 27 -9.44 6.50 -5.88
C MET A 27 -9.01 7.89 -6.29
N GLN A 28 -7.94 8.40 -5.68
CA GLN A 28 -7.44 9.72 -6.02
C GLN A 28 -6.86 9.78 -7.43
N LYS A 29 -6.17 8.73 -7.83
CA LYS A 29 -5.62 8.63 -9.18
C LYS A 29 -6.73 8.68 -10.23
N GLU A 30 -7.75 7.85 -10.07
CA GLU A 30 -8.86 7.83 -11.01
C GLU A 30 -9.66 9.13 -11.00
N ALA A 31 -9.87 9.71 -9.84
CA ALA A 31 -10.59 10.98 -9.75
C ALA A 31 -9.86 12.07 -10.53
N ARG A 32 -8.53 12.13 -10.39
CA ARG A 32 -7.73 13.10 -11.14
C ARG A 32 -7.82 12.86 -12.64
N GLU A 33 -7.70 11.60 -13.05
CA GLU A 33 -7.72 11.26 -14.47
C GLU A 33 -9.07 11.56 -15.12
N LYS A 34 -10.15 11.45 -14.36
CA LYS A 34 -11.50 11.68 -14.86
C LYS A 34 -12.02 13.08 -14.57
N GLY A 35 -11.23 13.91 -13.93
CA GLY A 35 -11.65 15.27 -13.58
C GLY A 35 -12.74 15.33 -12.53
N LEU A 36 -12.80 14.35 -11.63
CA LEU A 36 -13.82 14.30 -10.58
C LEU A 36 -13.31 14.93 -9.30
N SER A 37 -14.20 15.58 -8.57
CA SER A 37 -13.89 16.14 -7.26
C SER A 37 -14.19 15.10 -6.18
N LEU A 38 -13.17 14.69 -5.45
CA LEU A 38 -13.28 13.61 -4.47
C LEU A 38 -12.43 13.95 -3.24
N ASP A 39 -13.06 13.91 -2.07
CA ASP A 39 -12.37 14.02 -0.81
C ASP A 39 -12.23 12.61 -0.22
N VAL A 40 -10.99 12.17 0.00
CA VAL A 40 -10.71 10.88 0.59
C VAL A 40 -10.14 11.10 1.98
N LEU A 41 -10.79 10.53 2.99
CA LEU A 41 -10.33 10.55 4.37
C LEU A 41 -10.01 9.12 4.78
N LEU A 42 -8.78 8.90 5.22
CA LEU A 42 -8.36 7.60 5.73
C LEU A 42 -8.25 7.69 7.24
N VAL A 43 -8.88 6.76 7.94
CA VAL A 43 -8.92 6.72 9.39
C VAL A 43 -8.20 5.47 9.86
N GLU A 44 -7.21 5.66 10.73
CA GLU A 44 -6.38 4.57 11.25
C GLU A 44 -6.44 4.56 12.78
N ALA A 45 -6.75 3.39 13.35
CA ALA A 45 -6.91 3.25 14.79
C ALA A 45 -5.59 3.35 15.56
N SER A 46 -4.49 2.93 14.96
CA SER A 46 -3.18 2.98 15.61
C SER A 46 -2.50 4.32 15.34
N ASN A 47 -1.27 4.44 15.82
CA ASN A 47 -0.49 5.67 15.63
C ASN A 47 0.41 5.64 14.39
N ARG A 48 0.25 4.63 13.50
CA ARG A 48 1.05 4.56 12.29
C ARG A 48 0.29 3.91 11.15
N LEU A 49 0.71 4.19 9.93
CA LEU A 49 0.21 3.55 8.71
C LEU A 49 1.04 2.31 8.41
N GLY A 50 0.50 1.43 7.57
CA GLY A 50 1.20 0.25 7.10
C GLY A 50 0.62 -1.07 7.59
N GLY A 51 -0.12 -1.06 8.68
CA GLY A 51 -0.76 -2.27 9.21
C GLY A 51 0.25 -3.35 9.55
N LYS A 52 0.08 -4.53 8.97
CA LYS A 52 0.97 -5.67 9.20
C LYS A 52 2.34 -5.50 8.55
N ILE A 53 2.47 -4.59 7.59
CA ILE A 53 3.75 -4.31 6.96
C ILE A 53 4.48 -3.31 7.82
N GLN A 54 5.59 -3.74 8.41
CA GLN A 54 6.36 -2.88 9.30
C GLN A 54 7.83 -3.28 9.23
N THR A 55 8.67 -2.29 9.00
CA THR A 55 10.12 -2.46 8.97
C THR A 55 10.71 -1.73 10.16
N VAL A 56 11.58 -2.41 10.91
CA VAL A 56 12.29 -1.83 12.05
C VAL A 56 13.77 -1.79 11.72
N ARG A 57 14.40 -0.65 11.96
CA ARG A 57 15.84 -0.51 11.81
C ARG A 57 16.45 -0.34 13.19
N ARG A 58 17.33 -1.26 13.56
CA ARG A 58 17.96 -1.25 14.89
C ARG A 58 19.35 -1.82 14.80
N ASP A 59 20.30 -1.10 15.36
CA ASP A 59 21.71 -1.54 15.47
C ASP A 59 22.30 -1.98 14.13
N GLY A 60 21.97 -1.29 13.07
CA GLY A 60 22.45 -1.61 11.73
C GLY A 60 21.68 -2.70 11.02
N PHE A 61 20.66 -3.29 11.67
CA PHE A 61 19.83 -4.32 11.07
C PHE A 61 18.56 -3.72 10.50
N VAL A 62 18.07 -4.35 9.42
CA VAL A 62 16.75 -4.07 8.87
C VAL A 62 15.89 -5.31 9.17
N ILE A 63 14.87 -5.13 9.99
CA ILE A 63 14.04 -6.22 10.47
C ILE A 63 12.62 -6.04 9.95
N GLU A 64 12.14 -7.01 9.16
CA GLU A 64 10.77 -7.02 8.67
C GLU A 64 9.91 -7.75 9.70
N ARG A 65 8.87 -7.08 10.19
CA ARG A 65 8.02 -7.64 11.24
C ARG A 65 6.74 -8.24 10.69
N GLY A 66 6.57 -8.24 9.38
CA GLY A 66 5.40 -8.77 8.71
C GLY A 66 5.79 -9.32 7.35
N PRO A 67 4.88 -9.22 6.35
CA PRO A 67 5.20 -9.70 5.01
C PRO A 67 6.41 -8.96 4.45
N ASP A 68 7.34 -9.70 3.86
CA ASP A 68 8.56 -9.13 3.29
C ASP A 68 8.73 -9.46 1.81
N SER A 69 7.83 -10.26 1.23
CA SER A 69 7.95 -10.67 -0.16
C SER A 69 6.59 -10.99 -0.75
N PHE A 70 6.55 -11.11 -2.06
CA PHE A 70 5.32 -11.52 -2.77
C PHE A 70 5.69 -12.35 -3.99
N LEU A 71 4.70 -13.09 -4.51
CA LEU A 71 4.89 -13.91 -5.70
C LEU A 71 4.75 -13.07 -6.95
N ILE A 72 5.74 -13.09 -7.82
CA ILE A 72 5.75 -12.27 -9.03
C ILE A 72 4.60 -12.62 -9.98
N ARG A 73 4.10 -13.85 -9.93
CA ARG A 73 2.96 -14.26 -10.75
C ARG A 73 1.66 -13.60 -10.28
N LYS A 74 1.63 -13.05 -9.07
CA LYS A 74 0.51 -12.27 -8.56
C LYS A 74 0.71 -10.83 -9.01
N LYS A 75 0.04 -10.44 -10.07
CA LYS A 75 0.36 -9.20 -10.77
C LYS A 75 0.02 -7.93 -10.01
N SER A 76 -0.91 -7.99 -9.07
CA SER A 76 -1.40 -6.81 -8.37
C SER A 76 -0.30 -6.01 -7.69
N MET A 77 0.64 -6.71 -7.02
CA MET A 77 1.73 -6.00 -6.31
C MET A 77 2.72 -5.38 -7.28
N GLY A 78 3.01 -6.05 -8.39
CA GLY A 78 3.88 -5.47 -9.42
C GLY A 78 3.28 -4.21 -10.03
N ILE A 79 1.98 -4.25 -10.31
CA ILE A 79 1.28 -3.09 -10.85
C ILE A 79 1.29 -1.95 -9.83
N LEU A 80 1.00 -2.24 -8.56
CA LEU A 80 1.04 -1.22 -7.52
C LEU A 80 2.44 -0.61 -7.40
N ALA A 81 3.48 -1.44 -7.40
CA ALA A 81 4.86 -0.95 -7.30
C ALA A 81 5.20 -0.01 -8.45
N GLU A 82 4.77 -0.31 -9.66
CA GLU A 82 4.95 0.58 -10.79
C GLU A 82 4.20 1.89 -10.60
N ASP A 83 2.94 1.79 -10.20
CA ASP A 83 2.08 2.97 -10.09
C ASP A 83 2.54 3.95 -9.01
N VAL A 84 3.13 3.43 -7.93
CA VAL A 84 3.66 4.30 -6.87
C VAL A 84 5.16 4.61 -7.05
N GLY A 85 5.79 4.07 -8.09
CA GLY A 85 7.14 4.48 -8.49
C GLY A 85 8.27 3.76 -7.79
N VAL A 86 8.06 2.55 -7.27
CA VAL A 86 9.10 1.78 -6.58
C VAL A 86 9.42 0.45 -7.26
N ALA A 87 8.99 0.27 -8.51
CA ALA A 87 9.21 -1.00 -9.21
C ALA A 87 10.68 -1.37 -9.33
N ASP A 88 11.55 -0.37 -9.48
CA ASP A 88 12.99 -0.62 -9.62
C ASP A 88 13.65 -1.07 -8.32
N ASP A 89 12.97 -0.94 -7.20
CA ASP A 89 13.47 -1.39 -5.91
C ASP A 89 13.14 -2.84 -5.61
N LEU A 90 12.39 -3.51 -6.49
CA LEU A 90 12.04 -4.91 -6.30
C LEU A 90 13.26 -5.79 -6.61
N VAL A 91 13.53 -6.74 -5.72
CA VAL A 91 14.67 -7.65 -5.85
C VAL A 91 14.22 -9.08 -5.68
N LYS A 92 14.97 -10.02 -6.25
CA LYS A 92 14.69 -11.44 -6.10
C LYS A 92 15.38 -11.98 -4.85
N ASN A 93 14.79 -13.00 -4.25
CA ASN A 93 15.46 -13.73 -3.18
C ASN A 93 16.72 -14.39 -3.71
N ALA A 94 17.79 -14.35 -2.91
CA ALA A 94 19.07 -14.92 -3.32
C ALA A 94 19.00 -16.42 -3.51
N THR A 95 18.25 -17.12 -2.66
CA THR A 95 18.17 -18.58 -2.69
C THR A 95 16.94 -19.11 -3.39
N GLY A 96 15.88 -18.32 -3.49
CA GLY A 96 14.60 -18.77 -4.00
C GLY A 96 13.90 -19.79 -3.10
N GLN A 97 14.34 -19.92 -1.84
CA GLN A 97 13.83 -20.92 -0.91
C GLN A 97 13.29 -20.28 0.35
N ALA A 98 12.35 -20.96 0.97
CA ALA A 98 11.80 -20.58 2.27
C ALA A 98 12.02 -21.73 3.26
N TYR A 99 12.27 -21.36 4.49
CA TYR A 99 12.53 -22.34 5.55
C TYR A 99 11.51 -22.16 6.65
N ILE A 100 11.08 -23.29 7.23
CA ILE A 100 10.12 -23.28 8.33
C ILE A 100 10.81 -23.92 9.53
N TYR A 101 10.85 -23.16 10.63
CA TYR A 101 11.40 -23.67 11.88
C TYR A 101 10.28 -24.31 12.70
N ILE A 102 10.45 -25.58 13.06
CA ILE A 102 9.47 -26.32 13.85
C ILE A 102 10.19 -27.05 14.96
N ASN A 103 9.90 -26.66 16.21
CA ASN A 103 10.35 -27.36 17.43
C ASN A 103 11.83 -27.73 17.46
N GLY A 104 12.64 -26.81 17.05
CA GLY A 104 14.08 -27.02 17.06
C GLY A 104 14.58 -27.87 15.95
#